data_747afc1cb1befd0eeb2209bfa96e2719
#
_entry.id   747afc1cb1befd0eeb2209bfa96e2719
#
_cell.length_a   1.000
_cell.length_b   1.000
_cell.length_c   1.000
_cell.angle_alpha   90.00
_cell.angle_beta   90.00
_cell.angle_gamma   90.00
#
_symmetry.space_group_name_H-M   'P 1'
#
loop_
_entity.id
_entity.type
_entity.pdbx_description
1 polymer ?
#
loop_
_entity_poly.entity_id
_entity_poly.type
_entity_poly.pdbx_seq_one_letter_code
_entity_poly.pdbx_strand_id
1 'polypeptide(L)'
;ARVPDGRYTVARAGYDDAGKPAARTWVVTVDTAGPKVAPKATPSIFSPNGDGAADTTALSWSANEKGSGTARIYKGTTLVRSWTITSRSTWSVTWNGRKASGTAVTDGRYSFKVTLKDAAGNRRSASTPVIVDRTARSLRWSRNFFLSIALRIARGRTGVLISSFTR
;
A
#
# COMPACT_ATOMS: atom_id res chain seq x y z
N ALA A 1 10.60 29.29 -23.00
CA ALA A 1 10.87 27.85 -23.25
C ALA A 1 11.13 27.15 -21.92
N ARG A 2 10.56 25.94 -21.75
CA ARG A 2 10.81 25.11 -20.55
C ARG A 2 12.02 24.21 -20.82
N VAL A 3 12.97 24.16 -19.90
CA VAL A 3 14.13 23.28 -19.98
C VAL A 3 13.67 21.83 -19.71
N PRO A 4 14.00 20.83 -20.54
CA PRO A 4 13.68 19.42 -20.30
C PRO A 4 14.33 18.88 -19.03
N ASP A 5 13.80 17.76 -18.51
CA ASP A 5 14.44 17.05 -17.40
C ASP A 5 15.81 16.53 -17.84
N GLY A 6 16.83 16.67 -16.95
CA GLY A 6 18.20 16.27 -17.24
C GLY A 6 19.25 16.93 -16.36
N ARG A 7 20.50 16.54 -16.56
CA ARG A 7 21.67 17.18 -15.92
C ARG A 7 22.23 18.26 -16.84
N TYR A 8 22.42 19.44 -16.28
CA TYR A 8 22.97 20.61 -16.96
C TYR A 8 24.21 21.10 -16.27
N THR A 9 25.20 21.47 -17.04
CA THR A 9 26.39 22.20 -16.53
C THR A 9 26.15 23.69 -16.77
N VAL A 10 26.11 24.44 -15.67
CA VAL A 10 26.06 25.91 -15.72
C VAL A 10 27.47 26.42 -15.54
N ALA A 11 27.96 27.20 -16.49
CA ALA A 11 29.26 27.84 -16.44
C ALA A 11 29.07 29.35 -16.25
N ARG A 12 29.88 29.94 -15.35
CA ARG A 12 30.04 31.38 -15.23
C ARG A 12 31.52 31.71 -15.49
N ALA A 13 31.77 32.55 -16.46
CA ALA A 13 33.08 33.10 -16.75
C ALA A 13 33.09 34.60 -16.40
N GLY A 14 34.24 35.11 -15.98
CA GLY A 14 34.46 36.49 -15.65
C GLY A 14 35.96 36.77 -15.52
N TYR A 15 36.29 37.96 -15.12
CA TYR A 15 37.67 38.36 -14.82
C TYR A 15 37.76 38.74 -13.33
N ASP A 16 38.89 38.48 -12.70
CA ASP A 16 39.17 38.98 -11.36
C ASP A 16 39.55 40.49 -11.42
N ASP A 17 39.75 41.09 -10.26
CA ASP A 17 40.10 42.53 -10.11
C ASP A 17 41.43 42.88 -10.78
N ALA A 18 42.27 41.90 -11.09
CA ALA A 18 43.51 42.04 -11.86
C ALA A 18 43.36 41.78 -13.36
N GLY A 19 42.13 41.58 -13.85
CA GLY A 19 41.83 41.29 -15.27
C GLY A 19 42.15 39.86 -15.70
N LYS A 20 42.40 38.93 -14.75
CA LYS A 20 42.71 37.54 -15.06
C LYS A 20 41.42 36.75 -15.25
N PRO A 21 41.28 35.91 -16.28
CA PRO A 21 40.09 35.14 -16.52
C PRO A 21 39.87 34.09 -15.44
N ALA A 22 38.64 33.99 -14.95
CA ALA A 22 38.17 33.01 -13.98
C ALA A 22 36.88 32.39 -14.47
N ALA A 23 36.74 31.06 -14.32
CA ALA A 23 35.54 30.34 -14.64
C ALA A 23 35.18 29.37 -13.51
N ARG A 24 33.89 29.25 -13.27
CA ARG A 24 33.33 28.23 -12.35
C ARG A 24 32.21 27.50 -13.04
N THR A 25 32.08 26.20 -12.75
CA THR A 25 31.01 25.37 -13.25
C THR A 25 30.24 24.69 -12.11
N TRP A 26 28.93 24.54 -12.28
CA TRP A 26 28.06 23.81 -11.39
C TRP A 26 27.25 22.80 -12.19
N VAL A 27 26.91 21.68 -11.55
CA VAL A 27 25.95 20.74 -12.10
C VAL A 27 24.57 20.98 -11.47
N VAL A 28 23.58 21.23 -12.31
CA VAL A 28 22.18 21.38 -11.90
C VAL A 28 21.37 20.24 -12.52
N THR A 29 20.53 19.59 -11.73
CA THR A 29 19.58 18.60 -12.25
C THR A 29 18.20 19.25 -12.31
N VAL A 30 17.60 19.24 -13.50
CA VAL A 30 16.19 19.59 -13.71
C VAL A 30 15.40 18.29 -13.66
N ASP A 31 14.44 18.20 -12.75
CA ASP A 31 13.53 17.05 -12.59
C ASP A 31 12.13 17.59 -12.27
N THR A 32 11.19 17.33 -13.16
CA THR A 32 9.78 17.76 -13.05
C THR A 32 8.83 16.58 -12.90
N ALA A 33 9.37 15.35 -12.91
CA ALA A 33 8.60 14.12 -12.79
C ALA A 33 8.54 13.69 -11.33
N GLY A 34 7.34 13.56 -10.76
CA GLY A 34 7.21 12.99 -9.42
C GLY A 34 7.32 11.47 -9.41
N PRO A 35 7.63 10.88 -8.22
CA PRO A 35 7.86 9.45 -8.07
C PRO A 35 6.63 8.61 -8.49
N LYS A 36 6.86 7.51 -9.23
CA LYS A 36 5.81 6.54 -9.56
C LYS A 36 5.59 5.62 -8.37
N VAL A 37 4.48 5.80 -7.66
CA VAL A 37 4.17 5.08 -6.41
C VAL A 37 3.18 3.96 -6.70
N ALA A 38 3.47 2.72 -6.24
CA ALA A 38 2.64 1.53 -6.38
C ALA A 38 2.31 0.94 -4.99
N PRO A 39 1.20 1.35 -4.34
CA PRO A 39 0.75 0.78 -3.08
C PRO A 39 0.07 -0.57 -3.30
N LYS A 40 0.25 -1.48 -2.34
CA LYS A 40 -0.33 -2.83 -2.33
C LYS A 40 -0.82 -3.21 -0.94
N ALA A 41 -1.89 -3.99 -0.87
CA ALA A 41 -2.36 -4.67 0.33
C ALA A 41 -2.46 -6.18 0.05
N THR A 42 -1.90 -7.02 0.92
CA THR A 42 -1.87 -8.47 0.74
C THR A 42 -2.12 -9.19 2.06
N PRO A 43 -3.25 -9.87 2.22
CA PRO A 43 -4.41 -9.88 1.33
C PRO A 43 -5.10 -8.51 1.27
N SER A 44 -5.85 -8.23 0.21
CA SER A 44 -6.64 -6.99 0.10
C SER A 44 -7.95 -7.02 0.89
N ILE A 45 -8.39 -8.22 1.29
CA ILE A 45 -9.51 -8.48 2.19
C ILE A 45 -8.96 -9.29 3.35
N PHE A 46 -9.22 -8.87 4.59
CA PHE A 46 -8.77 -9.59 5.79
C PHE A 46 -9.79 -9.46 6.91
N SER A 47 -9.75 -10.41 7.85
CA SER A 47 -10.72 -10.59 8.93
C SER A 47 -10.02 -10.52 10.31
N PRO A 48 -9.80 -9.34 10.87
CA PRO A 48 -9.12 -9.20 12.17
C PRO A 48 -10.05 -9.56 13.34
N ASN A 49 -10.49 -10.81 13.40
CA ASN A 49 -11.41 -11.35 14.41
C ASN A 49 -10.67 -12.14 15.51
N GLY A 50 -9.37 -12.43 15.35
CA GLY A 50 -8.53 -13.12 16.33
C GLY A 50 -8.61 -14.64 16.26
N ASP A 51 -9.10 -15.22 15.16
CA ASP A 51 -9.19 -16.68 14.99
C ASP A 51 -7.91 -17.31 14.40
N GLY A 52 -6.90 -16.49 14.12
CA GLY A 52 -5.61 -16.91 13.55
C GLY A 52 -5.63 -17.02 12.02
N ALA A 53 -6.75 -16.73 11.34
CA ALA A 53 -6.89 -16.81 9.90
C ALA A 53 -7.16 -15.42 9.30
N ALA A 54 -6.25 -14.93 8.45
CA ALA A 54 -6.37 -13.64 7.78
C ALA A 54 -6.60 -12.43 8.73
N ASP A 55 -6.08 -12.49 9.96
CA ASP A 55 -6.21 -11.44 10.97
C ASP A 55 -5.46 -10.16 10.64
N THR A 56 -4.57 -10.20 9.66
CA THR A 56 -3.72 -9.08 9.29
C THR A 56 -3.59 -8.95 7.78
N THR A 57 -3.20 -7.76 7.34
CA THR A 57 -2.78 -7.51 5.97
C THR A 57 -1.42 -6.83 5.94
N ALA A 58 -0.56 -7.22 5.01
CA ALA A 58 0.67 -6.51 4.73
C ALA A 58 0.36 -5.32 3.80
N LEU A 59 0.60 -4.11 4.28
CA LEU A 59 0.53 -2.88 3.51
C LEU A 59 1.93 -2.55 3.03
N SER A 60 2.13 -2.50 1.73
CA SER A 60 3.43 -2.21 1.13
C SER A 60 3.30 -1.19 0.01
N TRP A 61 4.41 -0.59 -0.35
CA TRP A 61 4.51 0.22 -1.55
C TRP A 61 5.93 0.16 -2.12
N SER A 62 6.03 0.43 -3.41
CA SER A 62 7.30 0.66 -4.11
C SER A 62 7.21 1.94 -4.93
N ALA A 63 8.37 2.53 -5.22
CA ALA A 63 8.50 3.65 -6.13
C ALA A 63 9.77 3.49 -6.98
N ASN A 64 9.81 4.14 -8.13
CA ASN A 64 10.98 4.15 -9.03
C ASN A 64 12.18 4.91 -8.47
N GLU A 65 11.96 5.73 -7.44
CA GLU A 65 12.97 6.57 -6.80
C GLU A 65 12.70 6.75 -5.32
N LYS A 66 13.70 7.26 -4.58
CA LYS A 66 13.57 7.58 -3.15
C LYS A 66 12.73 8.83 -2.97
N GLY A 67 11.84 8.80 -1.99
CA GLY A 67 11.05 9.95 -1.59
C GLY A 67 10.75 9.96 -0.11
N SER A 68 10.33 11.10 0.39
CA SER A 68 9.84 11.30 1.75
C SER A 68 8.37 11.69 1.73
N GLY A 69 7.61 11.30 2.76
CA GLY A 69 6.19 11.59 2.78
C GLY A 69 5.40 10.81 3.82
N THR A 70 4.23 10.30 3.43
CA THR A 70 3.35 9.59 4.36
C THR A 70 2.64 8.41 3.70
N ALA A 71 2.47 7.34 4.48
CA ALA A 71 1.54 6.25 4.20
C ALA A 71 0.37 6.35 5.18
N ARG A 72 -0.86 6.33 4.69
CA ARG A 72 -2.06 6.57 5.50
C ARG A 72 -3.19 5.62 5.14
N ILE A 73 -3.97 5.25 6.15
CA ILE A 73 -5.23 4.53 5.97
C ILE A 73 -6.39 5.49 6.23
N TYR A 74 -7.36 5.47 5.34
CA TYR A 74 -8.60 6.25 5.45
C TYR A 74 -9.84 5.35 5.38
N LYS A 75 -10.91 5.74 6.10
CA LYS A 75 -12.28 5.29 5.85
C LYS A 75 -13.08 6.48 5.34
N GLY A 76 -13.43 6.48 4.06
CA GLY A 76 -13.90 7.70 3.39
C GLY A 76 -12.85 8.81 3.49
N THR A 77 -13.20 9.92 4.12
CA THR A 77 -12.32 11.08 4.39
C THR A 77 -11.61 10.98 5.75
N THR A 78 -12.05 10.09 6.64
CA THR A 78 -11.53 9.99 8.01
C THR A 78 -10.18 9.28 8.04
N LEU A 79 -9.17 9.94 8.61
CA LEU A 79 -7.86 9.33 8.84
C LEU A 79 -7.95 8.28 9.96
N VAL A 80 -7.49 7.08 9.67
CA VAL A 80 -7.49 5.94 10.61
C VAL A 80 -6.10 5.70 11.20
N ARG A 81 -5.08 5.72 10.35
CA ARG A 81 -3.68 5.52 10.76
C ARG A 81 -2.73 6.21 9.79
N SER A 82 -1.56 6.61 10.29
CA SER A 82 -0.52 7.30 9.51
C SER A 82 0.86 6.81 9.90
N TRP A 83 1.75 6.72 8.93
CA TRP A 83 3.18 6.48 9.08
C TRP A 83 3.96 7.51 8.29
N THR A 84 5.08 7.97 8.85
CA THR A 84 6.02 8.85 8.17
C THR A 84 6.99 8.02 7.33
N ILE A 85 7.30 8.50 6.14
CA ILE A 85 8.24 7.91 5.21
C ILE A 85 9.44 8.85 5.09
N THR A 86 10.65 8.32 5.34
CA THR A 86 11.89 9.09 5.25
C THR A 86 12.81 8.48 4.21
N SER A 87 13.04 9.18 3.10
CA SER A 87 14.04 8.90 2.04
C SER A 87 14.19 7.41 1.67
N ARG A 88 13.10 6.79 1.21
CA ARG A 88 13.10 5.37 0.74
C ARG A 88 12.25 5.18 -0.51
N SER A 89 12.50 4.11 -1.24
CA SER A 89 11.77 3.71 -2.44
C SER A 89 10.85 2.51 -2.23
N THR A 90 10.96 1.85 -1.07
CA THR A 90 10.10 0.71 -0.68
C THR A 90 9.81 0.75 0.82
N TRP A 91 8.68 0.17 1.20
CA TRP A 91 8.31 0.02 2.61
C TRP A 91 7.20 -1.00 2.77
N SER A 92 7.12 -1.61 3.95
CA SER A 92 6.05 -2.53 4.32
C SER A 92 5.76 -2.45 5.81
N VAL A 93 4.49 -2.68 6.16
CA VAL A 93 4.03 -2.81 7.55
C VAL A 93 2.84 -3.76 7.60
N THR A 94 2.73 -4.51 8.69
CA THR A 94 1.53 -5.31 8.97
C THR A 94 0.46 -4.45 9.65
N TRP A 95 -0.76 -4.47 9.13
CA TRP A 95 -1.92 -3.83 9.75
C TRP A 95 -2.93 -4.88 10.23
N ASN A 96 -3.31 -4.77 11.49
CA ASN A 96 -4.22 -5.67 12.19
C ASN A 96 -5.64 -5.09 12.36
N GLY A 97 -6.04 -4.15 11.53
CA GLY A 97 -7.37 -3.52 11.62
C GLY A 97 -7.57 -2.63 12.84
N ARG A 98 -6.49 -2.03 13.38
CA ARG A 98 -6.58 -1.10 14.52
C ARG A 98 -6.13 0.31 14.15
N LYS A 99 -6.75 1.30 14.77
CA LYS A 99 -6.34 2.71 14.73
C LYS A 99 -5.00 2.90 15.44
N ALA A 100 -4.43 4.10 15.35
CA ALA A 100 -3.22 4.46 16.12
C ALA A 100 -3.44 4.37 17.63
N SER A 101 -4.67 4.62 18.11
CA SER A 101 -5.08 4.46 19.52
C SER A 101 -5.17 3.01 20.00
N GLY A 102 -4.99 2.02 19.13
CA GLY A 102 -5.21 0.60 19.44
C GLY A 102 -6.66 0.13 19.27
N THR A 103 -7.63 1.04 19.14
CA THR A 103 -9.05 0.69 18.93
C THR A 103 -9.25 -0.03 17.60
N ALA A 104 -10.03 -1.13 17.61
CA ALA A 104 -10.41 -1.84 16.39
C ALA A 104 -11.23 -0.94 15.46
N VAL A 105 -11.00 -1.03 14.17
CA VAL A 105 -11.81 -0.34 13.17
C VAL A 105 -13.09 -1.13 12.88
N THR A 106 -14.11 -0.51 12.35
CA THR A 106 -15.34 -1.19 11.91
C THR A 106 -15.14 -1.86 10.56
N ASP A 107 -15.97 -2.85 10.24
CA ASP A 107 -15.95 -3.48 8.94
C ASP A 107 -16.25 -2.49 7.81
N GLY A 108 -15.76 -2.81 6.62
CA GLY A 108 -15.98 -2.02 5.41
C GLY A 108 -14.71 -1.75 4.60
N ARG A 109 -14.85 -0.86 3.64
CA ARG A 109 -13.79 -0.48 2.69
C ARG A 109 -12.94 0.66 3.24
N TYR A 110 -11.64 0.48 3.16
CA TYR A 110 -10.60 1.44 3.52
C TYR A 110 -9.75 1.75 2.29
N SER A 111 -9.03 2.85 2.34
CA SER A 111 -8.06 3.24 1.31
C SER A 111 -6.69 3.37 1.95
N PHE A 112 -5.73 2.57 1.49
CA PHE A 112 -4.32 2.76 1.82
C PHE A 112 -3.71 3.71 0.80
N LYS A 113 -3.39 4.94 1.22
CA LYS A 113 -2.86 6.01 0.38
C LYS A 113 -1.41 6.31 0.75
N VAL A 114 -0.55 6.34 -0.25
CA VAL A 114 0.85 6.75 -0.12
C VAL A 114 1.05 8.05 -0.88
N THR A 115 1.68 9.02 -0.22
CA THR A 115 2.08 10.29 -0.82
C THR A 115 3.57 10.46 -0.64
N LEU A 116 4.31 10.61 -1.72
CA LEU A 116 5.75 10.85 -1.71
C LEU A 116 6.07 12.20 -2.34
N LYS A 117 7.18 12.76 -1.88
CA LYS A 117 7.89 13.89 -2.46
C LYS A 117 9.33 13.45 -2.70
N ASP A 118 9.84 13.63 -3.93
CA ASP A 118 11.23 13.38 -4.31
C ASP A 118 12.19 14.47 -3.82
N ALA A 119 13.45 14.37 -4.21
CA ALA A 119 14.47 15.35 -3.87
C ALA A 119 14.29 16.69 -4.58
N ALA A 120 13.70 16.71 -5.76
CA ALA A 120 13.41 17.92 -6.53
C ALA A 120 12.14 18.65 -6.03
N GLY A 121 11.36 18.03 -5.15
CA GLY A 121 10.13 18.60 -4.58
C GLY A 121 8.85 18.16 -5.28
N ASN A 122 8.92 17.33 -6.32
CA ASN A 122 7.74 16.84 -7.03
C ASN A 122 6.96 15.85 -6.15
N ARG A 123 5.62 15.96 -6.16
CA ARG A 123 4.74 15.12 -5.32
C ARG A 123 3.87 14.21 -6.16
N ARG A 124 3.71 12.97 -5.69
CA ARG A 124 2.73 12.02 -6.22
C ARG A 124 2.05 11.27 -5.10
N SER A 125 0.79 10.91 -5.36
CA SER A 125 -0.01 10.07 -4.48
C SER A 125 -0.60 8.93 -5.28
N ALA A 126 -0.66 7.76 -4.64
CA ALA A 126 -1.40 6.61 -5.16
C ALA A 126 -2.11 5.91 -3.99
N SER A 127 -3.16 5.13 -4.29
CA SER A 127 -3.90 4.40 -3.26
C SER A 127 -4.37 3.04 -3.77
N THR A 128 -4.55 2.11 -2.83
CA THR A 128 -5.13 0.79 -3.06
C THR A 128 -6.24 0.53 -2.04
N PRO A 129 -7.33 -0.18 -2.41
CA PRO A 129 -8.37 -0.55 -1.47
C PRO A 129 -7.89 -1.64 -0.51
N VAL A 130 -8.45 -1.61 0.70
CA VAL A 130 -8.33 -2.64 1.73
C VAL A 130 -9.71 -2.86 2.33
N ILE A 131 -10.14 -4.10 2.48
CA ILE A 131 -11.43 -4.44 3.04
C ILE A 131 -11.21 -5.15 4.38
N VAL A 132 -11.87 -4.64 5.42
CA VAL A 132 -11.99 -5.28 6.72
C VAL A 132 -13.35 -5.97 6.76
N ASP A 133 -13.38 -7.28 6.96
CA ASP A 133 -14.58 -8.08 7.07
C ASP A 133 -14.41 -9.15 8.15
N ARG A 134 -14.94 -8.89 9.35
CA ARG A 134 -14.92 -9.84 10.47
C ARG A 134 -16.04 -10.86 10.39
N THR A 135 -16.99 -10.66 9.49
CA THR A 135 -18.12 -11.59 9.31
C THR A 135 -17.75 -12.76 8.43
N ALA A 136 -16.67 -12.67 7.68
CA ALA A 136 -16.10 -13.79 6.93
C ALA A 136 -15.58 -14.85 7.92
N ARG A 137 -16.49 -15.66 8.42
CA ARG A 137 -16.13 -16.83 9.22
C ARG A 137 -15.45 -17.83 8.29
N SER A 138 -14.26 -18.29 8.68
CA SER A 138 -13.67 -19.46 8.05
C SER A 138 -14.68 -20.60 8.12
N LEU A 139 -15.09 -21.11 6.99
CA LEU A 139 -15.88 -22.36 6.96
C LEU A 139 -14.98 -23.48 7.47
N ARG A 140 -15.02 -23.75 8.77
CA ARG A 140 -14.41 -24.94 9.34
C ARG A 140 -15.33 -26.11 8.99
N TRP A 141 -14.88 -26.95 8.09
CA TRP A 141 -15.53 -28.24 7.85
C TRP A 141 -15.33 -29.09 9.10
N SER A 142 -16.34 -29.11 9.97
CA SER A 142 -16.34 -30.08 11.08
C SER A 142 -16.82 -31.44 10.55
N ARG A 143 -16.28 -32.52 11.06
CA ARG A 143 -16.78 -33.88 10.74
C ARG A 143 -18.29 -34.00 10.96
N ASN A 144 -18.86 -33.27 11.91
CA ASN A 144 -20.29 -33.25 12.22
C ASN A 144 -21.13 -32.56 11.13
N PHE A 145 -20.57 -31.66 10.33
CA PHE A 145 -21.26 -31.02 9.23
C PHE A 145 -21.53 -32.00 8.07
N PHE A 146 -20.65 -32.90 7.78
CA PHE A 146 -20.84 -33.94 6.76
C PHE A 146 -21.93 -34.95 7.18
N LEU A 147 -21.97 -35.32 8.44
CA LEU A 147 -22.99 -36.22 8.98
C LEU A 147 -24.41 -35.60 8.93
N SER A 148 -24.54 -34.30 9.23
CA SER A 148 -25.84 -33.63 9.19
C SER A 148 -26.35 -33.38 7.78
N ILE A 149 -25.48 -33.12 6.78
CA ILE A 149 -25.85 -33.00 5.38
C ILE A 149 -26.19 -34.38 4.80
N ALA A 150 -25.43 -35.42 5.06
CA ALA A 150 -25.72 -36.78 4.61
C ALA A 150 -27.05 -37.28 5.17
N LEU A 151 -27.37 -36.99 6.41
CA LEU A 151 -28.65 -37.39 7.04
C LEU A 151 -29.86 -36.63 6.45
N ARG A 152 -29.72 -35.39 6.04
CA ARG A 152 -30.77 -34.62 5.36
C ARG A 152 -31.00 -35.05 3.93
N ILE A 153 -29.94 -35.44 3.20
CA ILE A 153 -30.03 -35.93 1.82
C ILE A 153 -30.71 -37.29 1.79
N ALA A 154 -30.50 -38.16 2.77
CA ALA A 154 -31.17 -39.46 2.87
C ALA A 154 -32.69 -39.38 3.11
N ARG A 155 -33.18 -38.21 3.59
CA ARG A 155 -34.61 -37.97 3.85
C ARG A 155 -35.32 -37.08 2.82
N GLY A 156 -34.58 -36.45 1.89
CA GLY A 156 -35.16 -35.55 0.88
C GLY A 156 -34.96 -36.07 -0.54
N ARG A 157 -36.07 -36.22 -1.26
CA ARG A 157 -36.10 -36.65 -2.66
C ARG A 157 -35.60 -35.60 -3.64
N THR A 158 -34.41 -35.09 -3.49
CA THR A 158 -33.77 -34.30 -4.54
C THR A 158 -32.28 -34.59 -4.49
N GLY A 159 -31.81 -35.31 -5.50
CA GLY A 159 -30.43 -35.74 -5.61
C GLY A 159 -29.50 -34.59 -5.87
N VAL A 160 -28.60 -34.32 -4.93
CA VAL A 160 -27.36 -33.62 -5.19
C VAL A 160 -26.26 -34.65 -5.06
N LEU A 161 -25.64 -35.02 -6.18
CA LEU A 161 -24.43 -35.84 -6.21
C LEU A 161 -23.27 -35.02 -5.60
N ILE A 162 -22.90 -35.39 -4.39
CA ILE A 162 -21.61 -34.94 -3.83
C ILE A 162 -20.62 -36.06 -4.17
N SER A 163 -19.71 -35.81 -5.12
CA SER A 163 -18.62 -36.72 -5.41
C SER A 163 -17.77 -36.91 -4.14
N SER A 164 -17.60 -38.16 -3.73
CA SER A 164 -16.67 -38.54 -2.66
C SER A 164 -15.25 -38.21 -3.07
N PHE A 165 -14.59 -37.32 -2.34
CA PHE A 165 -13.13 -37.25 -2.36
C PHE A 165 -12.61 -38.40 -1.49
N THR A 166 -12.18 -39.48 -2.10
CA THR A 166 -11.22 -40.42 -1.53
C THR A 166 -9.84 -39.83 -1.66
N ARG A 167 -9.02 -40.03 -0.63
CA ARG A 167 -7.64 -39.57 -0.44
C ARG A 167 -6.79 -39.70 -1.68
#